data_bdb18c767b9ff47a769d2b7ef737aeb2
#
_entry.id   bdb18c767b9ff47a769d2b7ef737aeb2
#
_cell.length_a   1.000
_cell.length_b   1.000
_cell.length_c   1.000
_cell.angle_alpha   90.00
_cell.angle_beta   90.00
_cell.angle_gamma   90.00
#
_symmetry.space_group_name_H-M   'P 1'
#
loop_
_entity.id
_entity.type
_entity.pdbx_description
1 polymer ?
#
loop_
_entity_poly.entity_id
_entity_poly.type
_entity_poly.pdbx_seq_one_letter_code
_entity_poly.pdbx_strand_id
1 'polypeptide(L)'
;MNPKKLVIASRESLLAMWQAKHIQGRLKTLYPDCEVEILGMTTRGDQILDKTLSKIGGKGLFIKELEQALQDGRADLAVHSIKDVPMDLPEGFALAAIGERANPFDAFVSNQYARLEEMPKGAIVGTSSLRREAQLRARYPHLVIKPLRGNVQTRLSKLDNGEYDAIILAAAGLQRLELDERIRLILSEADSLPAAGQGALGIEIAAHRTDLLDVLKPLNHDTTHACVTAERALARALGGSCQVPLAAYCTEEDDLLTLRGLVGHPDGSVILQADAQAPAAYADALGRAVAKKLADDGAQELIEAVLKEQAE
;
A
#
# COMPACT_ATOMS: atom_id res chain seq x y z
N MET A 1 29.21 -6.55 -10.66
CA MET A 1 29.83 -5.51 -11.58
C MET A 1 29.11 -4.20 -11.26
N ASN A 2 29.85 -3.07 -11.10
CA ASN A 2 29.19 -1.80 -10.81
C ASN A 2 28.48 -1.29 -12.07
N PRO A 3 27.20 -0.89 -11.99
CA PRO A 3 26.47 -0.33 -13.12
C PRO A 3 27.08 1.04 -13.51
N LYS A 4 27.10 1.34 -14.80
CA LYS A 4 27.55 2.67 -15.30
C LYS A 4 26.39 3.65 -15.39
N LYS A 5 25.20 3.14 -15.71
CA LYS A 5 23.96 3.92 -15.83
C LYS A 5 22.78 3.08 -15.39
N LEU A 6 21.83 3.71 -14.69
CA LEU A 6 20.54 3.16 -14.31
C LEU A 6 19.43 4.19 -14.55
N VAL A 7 18.29 3.74 -15.04
CA VAL A 7 17.10 4.57 -15.26
C VAL A 7 15.95 4.05 -14.40
N ILE A 8 15.38 4.92 -13.56
CA ILE A 8 14.27 4.62 -12.67
C ILE A 8 12.97 5.10 -13.31
N ALA A 9 12.04 4.21 -13.62
CA ALA A 9 10.69 4.59 -14.00
C ALA A 9 9.87 4.99 -12.75
N SER A 10 9.17 6.10 -12.83
CA SER A 10 8.33 6.61 -11.73
C SER A 10 7.12 7.37 -12.28
N ARG A 11 6.02 7.36 -11.53
CA ARG A 11 4.91 8.29 -11.75
C ARG A 11 5.36 9.72 -11.42
N GLU A 12 4.69 10.71 -12.00
CA GLU A 12 5.01 12.14 -11.80
C GLU A 12 4.35 12.77 -10.57
N SER A 13 3.53 12.03 -9.80
CA SER A 13 2.98 12.55 -8.56
C SER A 13 4.11 12.90 -7.58
N LEU A 14 3.93 13.95 -6.75
CA LEU A 14 4.96 14.39 -5.80
C LEU A 14 5.47 13.25 -4.91
N LEU A 15 4.56 12.39 -4.43
CA LEU A 15 4.93 11.25 -3.60
C LEU A 15 5.75 10.20 -4.38
N ALA A 16 5.36 9.88 -5.60
CA ALA A 16 6.10 8.92 -6.43
C ALA A 16 7.49 9.47 -6.80
N MET A 17 7.57 10.76 -7.15
CA MET A 17 8.85 11.41 -7.42
C MET A 17 9.76 11.47 -6.19
N TRP A 18 9.20 11.67 -4.99
CA TRP A 18 9.96 11.57 -3.75
C TRP A 18 10.55 10.16 -3.58
N GLN A 19 9.73 9.11 -3.80
CA GLN A 19 10.14 7.72 -3.69
C GLN A 19 11.26 7.37 -4.68
N ALA A 20 11.13 7.81 -5.94
CA ALA A 20 12.15 7.62 -6.96
C ALA A 20 13.46 8.35 -6.61
N LYS A 21 13.38 9.60 -6.15
CA LYS A 21 14.55 10.38 -5.69
C LYS A 21 15.23 9.75 -4.46
N HIS A 22 14.46 9.18 -3.54
CA HIS A 22 15.00 8.45 -2.39
C HIS A 22 15.85 7.26 -2.85
N ILE A 23 15.32 6.42 -3.75
CA ILE A 23 16.06 5.28 -4.30
C ILE A 23 17.24 5.74 -5.15
N GLN A 24 17.08 6.80 -5.96
CA GLN A 24 18.18 7.42 -6.72
C GLN A 24 19.34 7.83 -5.78
N GLY A 25 19.03 8.50 -4.67
CA GLY A 25 20.03 8.90 -3.68
C GLY A 25 20.76 7.70 -3.08
N ARG A 26 20.03 6.64 -2.72
CA ARG A 26 20.61 5.39 -2.20
C ARG A 26 21.53 4.72 -3.22
N LEU A 27 21.11 4.63 -4.48
CA LEU A 27 21.92 4.05 -5.56
C LEU A 27 23.18 4.88 -5.83
N LYS A 28 23.10 6.21 -5.82
CA LYS A 28 24.29 7.09 -5.96
C LYS A 28 25.27 6.94 -4.80
N THR A 29 24.78 6.67 -3.59
CA THR A 29 25.66 6.40 -2.43
C THR A 29 26.35 5.04 -2.57
N LEU A 30 25.64 4.02 -3.05
CA LEU A 30 26.19 2.66 -3.25
C LEU A 30 27.15 2.61 -4.45
N TYR A 31 26.86 3.36 -5.51
CA TYR A 31 27.56 3.36 -6.79
C TYR A 31 27.89 4.80 -7.22
N PRO A 32 28.90 5.46 -6.64
CA PRO A 32 29.17 6.88 -6.88
C PRO A 32 29.46 7.22 -8.36
N ASP A 33 30.02 6.26 -9.11
CA ASP A 33 30.36 6.43 -10.55
C ASP A 33 29.18 6.07 -11.47
N CYS A 34 28.02 5.67 -10.93
CA CYS A 34 26.84 5.33 -11.69
C CYS A 34 26.00 6.58 -11.97
N GLU A 35 25.70 6.82 -13.24
CA GLU A 35 24.66 7.79 -13.61
C GLU A 35 23.28 7.20 -13.29
N VAL A 36 22.50 7.85 -12.43
CA VAL A 36 21.14 7.41 -12.10
C VAL A 36 20.14 8.48 -12.50
N GLU A 37 19.32 8.17 -13.51
CA GLU A 37 18.27 9.04 -14.05
C GLU A 37 16.89 8.62 -13.57
N ILE A 38 15.92 9.54 -13.61
CA ILE A 38 14.50 9.25 -13.34
C ILE A 38 13.70 9.56 -14.61
N LEU A 39 12.97 8.55 -15.10
CA LEU A 39 12.00 8.65 -16.17
C LEU A 39 10.61 8.85 -15.57
N GLY A 40 10.14 10.11 -15.54
CA GLY A 40 8.79 10.45 -15.09
C GLY A 40 7.75 10.05 -16.13
N MET A 41 6.61 9.51 -15.67
CA MET A 41 5.53 9.02 -16.53
C MET A 41 4.16 9.33 -15.90
N THR A 42 3.21 9.75 -16.73
CA THR A 42 1.80 9.89 -16.32
C THR A 42 1.08 8.58 -16.62
N THR A 43 0.45 7.97 -15.63
CA THR A 43 -0.32 6.73 -15.80
C THR A 43 -1.81 7.00 -16.05
N ARG A 44 -2.51 6.01 -16.63
CA ARG A 44 -3.98 6.07 -16.76
C ARG A 44 -4.68 6.26 -15.43
N GLY A 45 -4.15 5.66 -14.36
CA GLY A 45 -4.68 5.83 -13.01
C GLY A 45 -4.58 7.26 -12.49
N ASP A 46 -3.59 8.03 -12.92
CA ASP A 46 -3.43 9.45 -12.58
C ASP A 46 -4.43 10.36 -13.32
N GLN A 47 -4.88 9.95 -14.51
CA GLN A 47 -5.80 10.72 -15.35
C GLN A 47 -7.27 10.54 -14.96
N ILE A 48 -7.65 9.36 -14.41
CA ILE A 48 -9.05 9.03 -14.08
C ILE A 48 -9.33 9.40 -12.62
N LEU A 49 -9.94 10.58 -12.40
CA LEU A 49 -10.24 11.12 -11.07
C LEU A 49 -11.72 10.98 -10.67
N ASP A 50 -12.62 10.76 -11.62
CA ASP A 50 -14.08 10.83 -11.49
C ASP A 50 -14.78 9.48 -11.20
N LYS A 51 -14.08 8.34 -11.33
CA LYS A 51 -14.65 7.00 -11.09
C LYS A 51 -13.95 6.28 -9.94
N THR A 52 -14.66 5.46 -9.17
CA THR A 52 -14.06 4.64 -8.12
C THR A 52 -13.15 3.57 -8.72
N LEU A 53 -12.04 3.21 -8.05
CA LEU A 53 -11.10 2.17 -8.52
C LEU A 53 -11.79 0.82 -8.75
N SER A 54 -12.82 0.50 -7.96
CA SER A 54 -13.65 -0.69 -8.12
C SER A 54 -14.38 -0.76 -9.48
N LYS A 55 -14.79 0.41 -10.02
CA LYS A 55 -15.56 0.47 -11.30
C LYS A 55 -14.69 0.51 -12.56
N ILE A 56 -13.36 0.66 -12.43
CA ILE A 56 -12.45 0.82 -13.58
C ILE A 56 -11.68 -0.48 -13.90
N GLY A 57 -11.85 -1.54 -13.10
CA GLY A 57 -11.08 -2.79 -13.27
C GLY A 57 -9.60 -2.60 -12.87
N GLY A 58 -9.37 -2.28 -11.60
CA GLY A 58 -8.16 -1.69 -11.06
C GLY A 58 -6.85 -2.48 -11.03
N LYS A 59 -6.70 -3.64 -11.68
CA LYS A 59 -5.41 -4.33 -11.69
C LYS A 59 -4.42 -3.57 -12.57
N GLY A 60 -3.35 -3.04 -11.95
CA GLY A 60 -2.22 -2.44 -12.65
C GLY A 60 -2.44 -1.05 -13.26
N LEU A 61 -3.49 -0.30 -12.90
CA LEU A 61 -3.76 1.05 -13.45
C LEU A 61 -2.63 2.06 -13.22
N PHE A 62 -1.79 1.84 -12.23
CA PHE A 62 -0.70 2.74 -11.86
C PHE A 62 0.69 2.22 -12.22
N ILE A 63 0.79 1.00 -12.78
CA ILE A 63 2.07 0.34 -13.03
C ILE A 63 2.30 -0.03 -14.49
N LYS A 64 1.25 -0.20 -15.32
CA LYS A 64 1.37 -0.68 -16.71
C LYS A 64 2.33 0.13 -17.57
N GLU A 65 2.30 1.45 -17.45
CA GLU A 65 3.19 2.32 -18.22
C GLU A 65 4.65 2.17 -17.75
N LEU A 66 4.86 1.91 -16.44
CA LEU A 66 6.18 1.66 -15.88
C LEU A 66 6.69 0.28 -16.33
N GLU A 67 5.87 -0.77 -16.24
CA GLU A 67 6.17 -2.11 -16.73
C GLU A 67 6.52 -2.08 -18.24
N GLN A 68 5.77 -1.32 -19.03
CA GLN A 68 6.09 -1.16 -20.45
C GLN A 68 7.47 -0.51 -20.65
N ALA A 69 7.84 0.48 -19.83
CA ALA A 69 9.15 1.09 -19.90
C ALA A 69 10.28 0.13 -19.52
N LEU A 70 10.03 -0.77 -18.53
CA LEU A 70 10.96 -1.84 -18.19
C LEU A 70 11.12 -2.86 -19.32
N GLN A 71 10.01 -3.26 -19.94
CA GLN A 71 9.99 -4.23 -21.02
C GLN A 71 10.67 -3.69 -22.29
N ASP A 72 10.46 -2.41 -22.61
CA ASP A 72 11.07 -1.73 -23.76
C ASP A 72 12.55 -1.36 -23.55
N GLY A 73 13.08 -1.58 -22.33
CA GLY A 73 14.45 -1.19 -21.96
C GLY A 73 14.66 0.33 -21.86
N ARG A 74 13.58 1.11 -21.72
CA ARG A 74 13.64 2.57 -21.45
C ARG A 74 13.95 2.87 -19.99
N ALA A 75 13.67 1.94 -19.10
CA ALA A 75 14.02 1.98 -17.69
C ALA A 75 14.59 0.63 -17.24
N ASP A 76 15.46 0.65 -16.24
CA ASP A 76 16.08 -0.53 -15.66
C ASP A 76 15.29 -1.05 -14.46
N LEU A 77 14.68 -0.14 -13.70
CA LEU A 77 13.88 -0.46 -12.51
C LEU A 77 12.72 0.51 -12.36
N ALA A 78 11.68 0.10 -11.64
CA ALA A 78 10.56 0.94 -11.24
C ALA A 78 10.42 0.94 -9.72
N VAL A 79 9.98 2.06 -9.15
CA VAL A 79 9.80 2.24 -7.70
C VAL A 79 8.33 2.40 -7.36
N HIS A 80 7.84 1.58 -6.41
CA HIS A 80 6.43 1.54 -6.03
C HIS A 80 6.25 1.56 -4.52
N SER A 81 5.12 2.10 -4.07
CA SER A 81 4.57 1.70 -2.77
C SER A 81 4.09 0.25 -2.87
N ILE A 82 4.57 -0.65 -2.03
CA ILE A 82 4.26 -2.09 -2.12
C ILE A 82 2.75 -2.36 -2.05
N LYS A 83 1.99 -1.61 -1.27
CA LYS A 83 0.53 -1.78 -1.17
C LYS A 83 -0.22 -1.55 -2.49
N ASP A 84 0.40 -0.85 -3.44
CA ASP A 84 -0.19 -0.53 -4.75
C ASP A 84 0.26 -1.53 -5.84
N VAL A 85 1.22 -2.42 -5.52
CA VAL A 85 1.71 -3.49 -6.40
C VAL A 85 0.74 -4.68 -6.35
N PRO A 86 0.27 -5.22 -7.49
CA PRO A 86 -0.57 -6.40 -7.54
C PRO A 86 0.03 -7.56 -6.72
N MET A 87 -0.83 -8.36 -6.07
CA MET A 87 -0.38 -9.50 -5.27
C MET A 87 0.37 -10.52 -6.13
N ASP A 88 -0.08 -10.72 -7.37
CA ASP A 88 0.64 -11.45 -8.41
C ASP A 88 1.11 -10.45 -9.46
N LEU A 89 2.43 -10.40 -9.64
CA LEU A 89 3.02 -9.60 -10.73
C LEU A 89 2.68 -10.24 -12.08
N PRO A 90 2.53 -9.44 -13.13
CA PRO A 90 2.44 -9.98 -14.48
C PRO A 90 3.69 -10.81 -14.83
N GLU A 91 3.51 -11.78 -15.72
CA GLU A 91 4.63 -12.55 -16.25
C GLU A 91 5.67 -11.63 -16.89
N GLY A 92 6.93 -11.89 -16.61
CA GLY A 92 8.05 -11.07 -17.12
C GLY A 92 8.53 -9.98 -16.15
N PHE A 93 7.95 -9.84 -14.97
CA PHE A 93 8.37 -8.87 -13.95
C PHE A 93 8.66 -9.54 -12.60
N ALA A 94 9.53 -8.91 -11.81
CA ALA A 94 9.91 -9.38 -10.48
C ALA A 94 10.18 -8.21 -9.53
N LEU A 95 9.86 -8.39 -8.24
CA LEU A 95 10.35 -7.51 -7.17
C LEU A 95 11.78 -7.93 -6.82
N ALA A 96 12.75 -7.07 -7.15
CA ALA A 96 14.16 -7.31 -6.90
C ALA A 96 14.58 -6.95 -5.46
N ALA A 97 13.90 -5.97 -4.84
CA ALA A 97 14.18 -5.55 -3.47
C ALA A 97 12.94 -4.93 -2.83
N ILE A 98 12.83 -5.07 -1.52
CA ILE A 98 11.88 -4.36 -0.66
C ILE A 98 12.68 -3.57 0.36
N GLY A 99 12.55 -2.24 0.30
CA GLY A 99 13.28 -1.34 1.19
C GLY A 99 12.75 -1.34 2.61
N GLU A 100 13.53 -0.75 3.53
CA GLU A 100 13.13 -0.58 4.92
C GLU A 100 11.76 0.08 5.03
N ARG A 101 10.91 -0.45 5.91
CA ARG A 101 9.54 -0.01 6.10
C ARG A 101 9.50 1.31 6.88
N ALA A 102 8.91 2.34 6.29
CA ALA A 102 8.50 3.54 7.00
C ALA A 102 7.24 3.26 7.85
N ASN A 103 6.68 4.29 8.50
CA ASN A 103 5.49 4.14 9.34
C ASN A 103 4.35 3.41 8.57
N PRO A 104 3.93 2.21 9.01
CA PRO A 104 2.92 1.41 8.31
C PRO A 104 1.49 1.87 8.58
N PHE A 105 1.27 2.73 9.58
CA PHE A 105 -0.05 3.05 10.10
C PHE A 105 -0.76 4.11 9.26
N ASP A 106 -2.07 4.20 9.50
CA ASP A 106 -2.90 5.25 8.94
C ASP A 106 -2.82 6.50 9.83
N ALA A 107 -2.93 7.67 9.20
CA ALA A 107 -2.96 8.97 9.86
C ALA A 107 -4.37 9.57 9.79
N PHE A 108 -4.87 10.00 10.93
CA PHE A 108 -6.04 10.86 11.04
C PHE A 108 -5.62 12.31 10.79
N VAL A 109 -6.25 12.95 9.82
CA VAL A 109 -5.99 14.33 9.42
C VAL A 109 -7.30 15.12 9.50
N SER A 110 -7.32 16.18 10.31
CA SER A 110 -8.46 17.06 10.47
C SER A 110 -7.99 18.47 10.80
N ASN A 111 -8.74 19.48 10.34
CA ASN A 111 -8.49 20.87 10.71
C ASN A 111 -9.15 21.25 12.05
N GLN A 112 -10.12 20.45 12.54
CA GLN A 112 -10.97 20.80 13.68
C GLN A 112 -10.81 19.83 14.86
N TYR A 113 -10.66 18.53 14.59
CA TYR A 113 -10.69 17.47 15.62
C TYR A 113 -9.31 16.88 15.86
N ALA A 114 -9.00 16.54 17.11
CA ALA A 114 -7.74 15.89 17.45
C ALA A 114 -7.78 14.36 17.25
N ARG A 115 -8.97 13.73 17.37
CA ARG A 115 -9.17 12.29 17.25
C ARG A 115 -10.59 11.95 16.78
N LEU A 116 -10.78 10.70 16.34
CA LEU A 116 -12.07 10.21 15.79
C LEU A 116 -13.18 10.22 16.83
N GLU A 117 -12.88 9.92 18.09
CA GLU A 117 -13.82 9.88 19.19
C GLU A 117 -14.48 11.23 19.51
N GLU A 118 -13.80 12.33 19.18
CA GLU A 118 -14.27 13.69 19.42
C GLU A 118 -15.23 14.19 18.34
N MET A 119 -15.34 13.46 17.22
CA MET A 119 -16.14 13.87 16.08
C MET A 119 -17.64 13.67 16.38
N PRO A 120 -18.50 14.65 16.08
CA PRO A 120 -19.94 14.54 16.35
C PRO A 120 -20.62 13.54 15.39
N LYS A 121 -21.82 13.09 15.79
CA LYS A 121 -22.66 12.26 14.94
C LYS A 121 -22.92 12.96 13.59
N GLY A 122 -22.70 12.21 12.49
CA GLY A 122 -22.88 12.70 11.14
C GLY A 122 -21.67 13.42 10.55
N ALA A 123 -20.58 13.58 11.31
CA ALA A 123 -19.34 14.13 10.78
C ALA A 123 -18.77 13.25 9.66
N ILE A 124 -18.21 13.90 8.63
CA ILE A 124 -17.82 13.27 7.38
C ILE A 124 -16.32 12.93 7.41
N VAL A 125 -15.99 11.64 7.25
CA VAL A 125 -14.61 11.17 7.12
C VAL A 125 -14.35 10.66 5.70
N GLY A 126 -13.32 11.22 5.05
CA GLY A 126 -12.95 10.89 3.68
C GLY A 126 -11.99 9.71 3.56
N THR A 127 -12.41 8.66 2.88
CA THR A 127 -11.54 7.57 2.41
C THR A 127 -12.17 6.84 1.23
N SER A 128 -11.36 6.28 0.31
CA SER A 128 -11.82 5.35 -0.74
C SER A 128 -11.26 3.94 -0.52
N SER A 129 -10.69 3.67 0.65
CA SER A 129 -10.18 2.35 1.01
C SER A 129 -11.27 1.57 1.75
N LEU A 130 -11.76 0.49 1.14
CA LEU A 130 -12.75 -0.40 1.77
C LEU A 130 -12.23 -0.98 3.08
N ARG A 131 -10.93 -1.26 3.17
CA ARG A 131 -10.25 -1.70 4.39
C ARG A 131 -10.43 -0.69 5.53
N ARG A 132 -10.23 0.61 5.24
CA ARG A 132 -10.41 1.68 6.22
C ARG A 132 -11.87 1.87 6.56
N GLU A 133 -12.73 1.89 5.54
CA GLU A 133 -14.17 2.09 5.69
C GLU A 133 -14.78 1.03 6.61
N ALA A 134 -14.49 -0.26 6.38
CA ALA A 134 -14.99 -1.35 7.21
C ALA A 134 -14.61 -1.17 8.69
N GLN A 135 -13.33 -0.89 8.98
CA GLN A 135 -12.85 -0.73 10.35
C GLN A 135 -13.40 0.53 11.03
N LEU A 136 -13.46 1.65 10.29
CA LEU A 136 -14.02 2.91 10.82
C LEU A 136 -15.51 2.80 11.11
N ARG A 137 -16.31 2.21 10.22
CA ARG A 137 -17.75 2.03 10.45
C ARG A 137 -18.05 1.06 11.61
N ALA A 138 -17.26 -0.01 11.73
CA ALA A 138 -17.41 -0.93 12.85
C ALA A 138 -17.15 -0.26 14.20
N ARG A 139 -16.13 0.62 14.26
CA ARG A 139 -15.71 1.25 15.52
C ARG A 139 -16.42 2.58 15.80
N TYR A 140 -16.72 3.35 14.76
CA TYR A 140 -17.32 4.68 14.83
C TYR A 140 -18.60 4.76 13.98
N PRO A 141 -19.66 3.99 14.31
CA PRO A 141 -20.87 3.89 13.49
C PRO A 141 -21.67 5.20 13.39
N HIS A 142 -21.34 6.18 14.21
CA HIS A 142 -21.96 7.52 14.19
C HIS A 142 -21.37 8.44 13.12
N LEU A 143 -20.22 8.08 12.49
CA LEU A 143 -19.56 8.85 11.46
C LEU A 143 -20.09 8.49 10.07
N VAL A 144 -20.00 9.45 9.15
CA VAL A 144 -20.36 9.27 7.74
C VAL A 144 -19.10 9.11 6.91
N ILE A 145 -18.88 7.93 6.35
CA ILE A 145 -17.71 7.68 5.49
C ILE A 145 -18.08 8.03 4.05
N LYS A 146 -17.29 8.91 3.40
CA LYS A 146 -17.46 9.28 2.00
C LYS A 146 -16.20 9.01 1.18
N PRO A 147 -16.34 8.65 -0.11
CA PRO A 147 -15.22 8.44 -1.02
C PRO A 147 -14.34 9.70 -1.14
N LEU A 148 -13.02 9.52 -1.01
CA LEU A 148 -12.01 10.56 -1.18
C LEU A 148 -10.94 10.10 -2.17
N ARG A 149 -10.81 10.79 -3.30
CA ARG A 149 -9.88 10.49 -4.38
C ARG A 149 -8.94 11.65 -4.72
N GLY A 150 -7.89 11.31 -5.45
CA GLY A 150 -6.81 12.20 -5.84
C GLY A 150 -5.47 11.82 -5.20
N ASN A 151 -4.42 12.54 -5.52
CA ASN A 151 -3.14 12.45 -4.83
C ASN A 151 -3.23 13.08 -3.41
N VAL A 152 -2.14 13.05 -2.66
CA VAL A 152 -2.12 13.57 -1.27
C VAL A 152 -2.54 15.04 -1.23
N GLN A 153 -2.01 15.87 -2.13
CA GLN A 153 -2.31 17.31 -2.19
C GLN A 153 -3.79 17.57 -2.49
N THR A 154 -4.35 16.86 -3.49
CA THR A 154 -5.78 16.98 -3.83
C THR A 154 -6.67 16.62 -2.65
N ARG A 155 -6.32 15.54 -1.91
CA ARG A 155 -7.11 15.11 -0.74
C ARG A 155 -7.03 16.11 0.39
N LEU A 156 -5.85 16.68 0.66
CA LEU A 156 -5.69 17.74 1.65
C LEU A 156 -6.46 19.00 1.25
N SER A 157 -6.40 19.42 -0.02
CA SER A 157 -7.18 20.57 -0.50
C SER A 157 -8.70 20.38 -0.31
N LYS A 158 -9.23 19.17 -0.53
CA LYS A 158 -10.65 18.88 -0.29
C LYS A 158 -11.02 18.98 1.20
N LEU A 159 -10.12 18.54 2.10
CA LEU A 159 -10.31 18.77 3.54
C LEU A 159 -10.28 20.26 3.89
N ASP A 160 -9.31 21.00 3.33
CA ASP A 160 -9.13 22.43 3.61
C ASP A 160 -10.30 23.27 3.05
N ASN A 161 -10.94 22.82 1.98
CA ASN A 161 -12.16 23.39 1.41
C ASN A 161 -13.44 23.01 2.19
N GLY A 162 -13.35 22.20 3.25
CA GLY A 162 -14.50 21.82 4.08
C GLY A 162 -15.41 20.76 3.46
N GLU A 163 -14.94 20.02 2.43
CA GLU A 163 -15.72 18.90 1.86
C GLU A 163 -15.80 17.71 2.82
N TYR A 164 -14.87 17.64 3.78
CA TYR A 164 -14.74 16.61 4.81
C TYR A 164 -14.37 17.25 6.15
N ASP A 165 -14.83 16.67 7.25
CA ASP A 165 -14.42 17.04 8.62
C ASP A 165 -13.06 16.41 8.99
N ALA A 166 -12.78 15.25 8.42
CA ALA A 166 -11.51 14.56 8.54
C ALA A 166 -11.24 13.66 7.32
N ILE A 167 -10.00 13.27 7.11
CA ILE A 167 -9.58 12.30 6.10
C ILE A 167 -8.58 11.30 6.69
N ILE A 168 -8.55 10.08 6.14
CA ILE A 168 -7.59 9.07 6.54
C ILE A 168 -6.58 8.83 5.42
N LEU A 169 -5.31 9.05 5.72
CA LEU A 169 -4.18 8.85 4.80
C LEU A 169 -3.18 7.86 5.39
N ALA A 170 -2.26 7.33 4.58
CA ALA A 170 -1.11 6.59 5.11
C ALA A 170 -0.09 7.57 5.68
N ALA A 171 0.35 7.37 6.94
CA ALA A 171 1.30 8.24 7.62
C ALA A 171 2.60 8.40 6.81
N ALA A 172 3.17 7.30 6.28
CA ALA A 172 4.37 7.35 5.45
C ALA A 172 4.24 8.29 4.24
N GLY A 173 3.04 8.44 3.67
CA GLY A 173 2.80 9.35 2.54
C GLY A 173 2.92 10.81 2.94
N LEU A 174 2.40 11.18 4.10
CA LEU A 174 2.51 12.54 4.65
C LEU A 174 3.95 12.84 5.08
N GLN A 175 4.58 11.91 5.82
CA GLN A 175 5.94 12.06 6.31
C GLN A 175 6.97 12.21 5.17
N ARG A 176 6.83 11.43 4.10
CA ARG A 176 7.69 11.54 2.90
C ARG A 176 7.55 12.88 2.18
N LEU A 177 6.42 13.55 2.34
CA LEU A 177 6.16 14.87 1.77
C LEU A 177 6.38 16.01 2.78
N GLU A 178 6.97 15.70 3.94
CA GLU A 178 7.24 16.69 5.01
C GLU A 178 5.97 17.42 5.48
N LEU A 179 4.85 16.66 5.58
CA LEU A 179 3.53 17.13 5.99
C LEU A 179 3.13 16.55 7.35
N ASP A 180 4.10 16.33 8.24
CA ASP A 180 3.89 15.75 9.57
C ASP A 180 2.95 16.60 10.42
N GLU A 181 2.98 17.92 10.26
CA GLU A 181 2.12 18.86 10.97
C GLU A 181 0.62 18.69 10.64
N ARG A 182 0.29 18.02 9.52
CA ARG A 182 -1.10 17.70 9.15
C ARG A 182 -1.63 16.46 9.89
N ILE A 183 -0.75 15.67 10.48
CA ILE A 183 -1.11 14.46 11.23
C ILE A 183 -1.60 14.87 12.62
N ARG A 184 -2.89 14.64 12.91
CA ARG A 184 -3.45 14.84 14.25
C ARG A 184 -3.20 13.64 15.15
N LEU A 185 -3.34 12.45 14.58
CA LEU A 185 -3.15 11.18 15.29
C LEU A 185 -2.68 10.11 14.32
N ILE A 186 -1.72 9.30 14.73
CA ILE A 186 -1.40 8.02 14.09
C ILE A 186 -2.37 7.00 14.68
N LEU A 187 -3.18 6.37 13.83
CA LEU A 187 -4.14 5.36 14.27
C LEU A 187 -3.41 4.10 14.72
N SER A 188 -3.85 3.53 15.83
CA SER A 188 -3.30 2.27 16.33
C SER A 188 -3.74 1.08 15.46
N GLU A 189 -3.11 -0.08 15.63
CA GLU A 189 -3.53 -1.33 15.00
C GLU A 189 -4.99 -1.68 15.33
N ALA A 190 -5.43 -1.35 16.54
CA ALA A 190 -6.81 -1.58 16.97
C ALA A 190 -7.82 -0.66 16.28
N ASP A 191 -7.38 0.53 15.83
CA ASP A 191 -8.24 1.49 15.14
C ASP A 191 -8.28 1.22 13.64
N SER A 192 -7.13 0.88 13.05
CA SER A 192 -7.02 0.63 11.61
C SER A 192 -5.82 -0.27 11.32
N LEU A 193 -6.04 -1.57 11.21
CA LEU A 193 -5.00 -2.51 10.80
C LEU A 193 -4.53 -2.16 9.37
N PRO A 194 -3.21 -2.03 9.12
CA PRO A 194 -2.65 -1.59 7.84
C PRO A 194 -2.99 -2.46 6.64
N ALA A 195 -2.82 -1.91 5.44
CA ALA A 195 -2.83 -2.70 4.21
C ALA A 195 -1.52 -3.47 4.07
N ALA A 196 -1.57 -4.63 3.40
CA ALA A 196 -0.37 -5.41 3.06
C ALA A 196 0.68 -4.54 2.37
N GLY A 197 1.89 -4.50 2.93
CA GLY A 197 3.02 -3.73 2.42
C GLY A 197 2.93 -2.21 2.62
N GLN A 198 1.96 -1.69 3.39
CA GLN A 198 1.88 -0.26 3.66
C GLN A 198 3.15 0.23 4.37
N GLY A 199 3.71 1.36 3.90
CA GLY A 199 4.95 1.94 4.39
C GLY A 199 6.22 1.45 3.67
N ALA A 200 6.20 0.28 3.03
CA ALA A 200 7.35 -0.26 2.30
C ALA A 200 7.40 0.21 0.83
N LEU A 201 8.62 0.39 0.32
CA LEU A 201 8.90 0.60 -1.10
C LEU A 201 9.36 -0.70 -1.74
N GLY A 202 8.84 -1.00 -2.93
CA GLY A 202 9.29 -2.10 -3.77
C GLY A 202 10.03 -1.62 -4.99
N ILE A 203 11.05 -2.36 -5.38
CA ILE A 203 11.83 -2.13 -6.59
C ILE A 203 11.52 -3.27 -7.54
N GLU A 204 10.89 -2.94 -8.65
CA GLU A 204 10.50 -3.86 -9.71
C GLU A 204 11.48 -3.78 -10.86
N ILE A 205 11.75 -4.93 -11.48
CA ILE A 205 12.58 -5.07 -12.69
C ILE A 205 11.90 -6.00 -13.69
N ALA A 206 12.31 -5.95 -14.94
CA ALA A 206 12.01 -7.01 -15.87
C ALA A 206 12.74 -8.30 -15.42
N ALA A 207 12.03 -9.44 -15.37
CA ALA A 207 12.52 -10.69 -14.77
C ALA A 207 13.78 -11.25 -15.44
N HIS A 208 13.99 -10.92 -16.74
CA HIS A 208 15.19 -11.31 -17.46
C HIS A 208 16.45 -10.50 -17.07
N ARG A 209 16.29 -9.35 -16.37
CA ARG A 209 17.38 -8.49 -15.90
C ARG A 209 18.00 -9.01 -14.61
N THR A 210 18.43 -10.27 -14.64
CA THR A 210 19.08 -10.93 -13.48
C THR A 210 20.39 -10.25 -13.07
N ASP A 211 21.03 -9.51 -13.98
CA ASP A 211 22.21 -8.66 -13.74
C ASP A 211 21.94 -7.57 -12.68
N LEU A 212 20.69 -7.14 -12.51
CA LEU A 212 20.30 -6.12 -11.55
C LEU A 212 20.06 -6.68 -10.14
N LEU A 213 19.87 -7.97 -9.97
CA LEU A 213 19.58 -8.56 -8.65
C LEU A 213 20.68 -8.27 -7.63
N ASP A 214 21.95 -8.50 -8.01
CA ASP A 214 23.08 -8.20 -7.13
C ASP A 214 23.28 -6.70 -6.90
N VAL A 215 22.98 -5.89 -7.91
CA VAL A 215 23.07 -4.41 -7.84
C VAL A 215 22.03 -3.87 -6.86
N LEU A 216 20.83 -4.42 -6.85
CA LEU A 216 19.70 -3.93 -6.04
C LEU A 216 19.61 -4.59 -4.67
N LYS A 217 20.28 -5.74 -4.46
CA LYS A 217 20.31 -6.47 -3.18
C LYS A 217 20.63 -5.58 -1.97
N PRO A 218 21.60 -4.62 -2.02
CA PRO A 218 21.87 -3.74 -0.88
C PRO A 218 20.74 -2.79 -0.51
N LEU A 219 19.71 -2.66 -1.35
CA LEU A 219 18.50 -1.88 -1.06
C LEU A 219 17.44 -2.72 -0.33
N ASN A 220 17.58 -4.05 -0.33
CA ASN A 220 16.66 -4.93 0.38
C ASN A 220 16.84 -4.82 1.89
N HIS A 221 15.72 -4.83 2.63
CA HIS A 221 15.70 -4.91 4.09
C HIS A 221 15.03 -6.23 4.47
N ASP A 222 15.81 -7.17 4.98
CA ASP A 222 15.39 -8.57 5.12
C ASP A 222 14.17 -8.73 6.04
N THR A 223 14.12 -8.06 7.18
CA THR A 223 12.95 -8.04 8.07
C THR A 223 11.70 -7.54 7.37
N THR A 224 11.80 -6.39 6.67
CA THR A 224 10.64 -5.86 5.92
C THR A 224 10.23 -6.80 4.80
N HIS A 225 11.18 -7.41 4.12
CA HIS A 225 10.92 -8.38 3.06
C HIS A 225 10.14 -9.59 3.60
N ALA A 226 10.58 -10.17 4.71
CA ALA A 226 9.89 -11.30 5.35
C ALA A 226 8.45 -10.91 5.77
N CYS A 227 8.28 -9.77 6.46
CA CYS A 227 6.98 -9.27 6.86
C CYS A 227 6.04 -9.06 5.66
N VAL A 228 6.52 -8.36 4.62
CA VAL A 228 5.73 -8.09 3.41
C VAL A 228 5.42 -9.36 2.65
N THR A 229 6.31 -10.35 2.65
CA THR A 229 6.06 -11.67 2.05
C THR A 229 4.86 -12.35 2.73
N ALA A 230 4.83 -12.37 4.08
CA ALA A 230 3.72 -12.95 4.82
C ALA A 230 2.38 -12.20 4.56
N GLU A 231 2.41 -10.88 4.59
CA GLU A 231 1.24 -10.04 4.32
C GLU A 231 0.68 -10.24 2.91
N ARG A 232 1.55 -10.27 1.89
CA ARG A 232 1.16 -10.49 0.50
C ARG A 232 0.68 -11.92 0.26
N ALA A 233 1.27 -12.92 0.92
CA ALA A 233 0.82 -14.31 0.85
C ALA A 233 -0.60 -14.48 1.41
N LEU A 234 -0.92 -13.82 2.54
CA LEU A 234 -2.28 -13.76 3.08
C LEU A 234 -3.23 -13.12 2.07
N ALA A 235 -2.90 -11.92 1.58
CA ALA A 235 -3.75 -11.19 0.65
C ALA A 235 -3.96 -11.97 -0.65
N ARG A 236 -2.93 -12.61 -1.20
CA ARG A 236 -3.00 -13.45 -2.41
C ARG A 236 -3.93 -14.63 -2.21
N ALA A 237 -3.81 -15.35 -1.08
CA ALA A 237 -4.60 -16.53 -0.79
C ALA A 237 -6.11 -16.24 -0.68
N LEU A 238 -6.50 -15.03 -0.29
CA LEU A 238 -7.88 -14.56 -0.23
C LEU A 238 -8.34 -13.81 -1.50
N GLY A 239 -7.56 -13.86 -2.60
CA GLY A 239 -7.87 -13.14 -3.83
C GLY A 239 -7.79 -11.62 -3.68
N GLY A 240 -7.00 -11.15 -2.71
CA GLY A 240 -6.89 -9.75 -2.31
C GLY A 240 -6.45 -8.84 -3.45
N SER A 241 -7.21 -7.78 -3.62
CA SER A 241 -6.94 -6.66 -4.49
C SER A 241 -7.29 -5.36 -3.75
N CYS A 242 -7.04 -4.21 -4.36
CA CYS A 242 -7.50 -2.93 -3.80
C CYS A 242 -9.04 -2.82 -3.68
N GLN A 243 -9.79 -3.80 -4.21
CA GLN A 243 -11.25 -3.90 -4.20
C GLN A 243 -11.78 -4.76 -3.05
N VAL A 244 -10.90 -5.36 -2.25
CA VAL A 244 -11.26 -6.22 -1.13
C VAL A 244 -10.97 -5.50 0.17
N PRO A 245 -11.89 -5.51 1.14
CA PRO A 245 -11.70 -4.89 2.45
C PRO A 245 -10.81 -5.73 3.36
N LEU A 246 -9.55 -5.92 2.95
CA LEU A 246 -8.56 -6.77 3.58
C LEU A 246 -7.43 -5.94 4.18
N ALA A 247 -7.06 -6.24 5.41
CA ALA A 247 -5.86 -5.76 6.08
C ALA A 247 -4.91 -6.93 6.37
N ALA A 248 -3.60 -6.64 6.31
CA ALA A 248 -2.57 -7.57 6.71
C ALA A 248 -1.38 -6.79 7.25
N TYR A 249 -0.97 -7.10 8.46
CA TYR A 249 0.16 -6.45 9.09
C TYR A 249 1.01 -7.47 9.84
N CYS A 250 2.29 -7.48 9.54
CA CYS A 250 3.28 -8.37 10.11
C CYS A 250 4.36 -7.55 10.83
N THR A 251 4.71 -8.00 12.03
CA THR A 251 5.87 -7.53 12.79
C THR A 251 6.87 -8.67 12.95
N GLU A 252 8.13 -8.34 13.19
CA GLU A 252 9.17 -9.30 13.49
C GLU A 252 9.85 -8.90 14.80
N GLU A 253 10.05 -9.88 15.67
CA GLU A 253 10.79 -9.76 16.91
C GLU A 253 11.58 -11.08 17.11
N ASP A 254 12.89 -10.99 17.27
CA ASP A 254 13.79 -12.14 17.48
C ASP A 254 13.60 -13.26 16.43
N ASP A 255 13.56 -12.92 15.14
CA ASP A 255 13.33 -13.82 13.99
C ASP A 255 11.94 -14.50 14.00
N LEU A 256 11.05 -14.08 14.86
CA LEU A 256 9.67 -14.54 14.92
C LEU A 256 8.72 -13.52 14.32
N LEU A 257 8.07 -13.89 13.21
CA LEU A 257 7.02 -13.10 12.60
C LEU A 257 5.70 -13.27 13.34
N THR A 258 5.01 -12.16 13.60
CA THR A 258 3.62 -12.14 14.06
C THR A 258 2.78 -11.47 12.99
N LEU A 259 1.94 -12.26 12.30
CA LEU A 259 1.04 -11.77 11.25
C LEU A 259 -0.39 -11.67 11.78
N ARG A 260 -1.01 -10.52 11.57
CA ARG A 260 -2.44 -10.26 11.81
C ARG A 260 -3.14 -10.00 10.49
N GLY A 261 -4.27 -10.64 10.28
CA GLY A 261 -5.14 -10.46 9.13
C GLY A 261 -6.54 -10.02 9.55
N LEU A 262 -7.18 -9.21 8.70
CA LEU A 262 -8.56 -8.79 8.89
C LEU A 262 -9.26 -8.74 7.55
N VAL A 263 -10.52 -9.23 7.51
CA VAL A 263 -11.46 -9.01 6.41
C VAL A 263 -12.74 -8.45 7.02
N GLY A 264 -13.26 -7.34 6.45
CA GLY A 264 -14.47 -6.71 6.98
C GLY A 264 -15.48 -6.39 5.90
N HIS A 265 -16.78 -6.40 6.22
CA HIS A 265 -17.79 -5.81 5.35
C HIS A 265 -17.66 -4.28 5.35
N PRO A 266 -17.75 -3.60 4.19
CA PRO A 266 -17.56 -2.14 4.12
C PRO A 266 -18.53 -1.34 5.00
N ASP A 267 -19.72 -1.86 5.32
CA ASP A 267 -20.68 -1.23 6.22
C ASP A 267 -20.31 -1.36 7.71
N GLY A 268 -19.26 -2.13 8.03
CA GLY A 268 -18.79 -2.36 9.40
C GLY A 268 -19.56 -3.41 10.18
N SER A 269 -20.55 -4.09 9.60
CA SER A 269 -21.41 -5.08 10.27
C SER A 269 -20.68 -6.37 10.65
N VAL A 270 -19.68 -6.75 9.85
CA VAL A 270 -18.87 -7.95 10.05
C VAL A 270 -17.39 -7.61 9.96
N ILE A 271 -16.62 -8.05 10.96
CA ILE A 271 -15.16 -7.98 10.98
C ILE A 271 -14.64 -9.35 11.42
N LEU A 272 -13.93 -10.02 10.51
CA LEU A 272 -13.23 -11.28 10.75
C LEU A 272 -11.76 -10.99 10.98
N GLN A 273 -11.16 -11.60 11.99
CA GLN A 273 -9.74 -11.41 12.33
C GLN A 273 -9.09 -12.74 12.66
N ALA A 274 -7.84 -12.91 12.22
CA ALA A 274 -7.00 -14.04 12.59
C ALA A 274 -5.55 -13.61 12.70
N ASP A 275 -4.79 -14.31 13.53
CA ASP A 275 -3.36 -14.14 13.66
C ASP A 275 -2.63 -15.48 13.77
N ALA A 276 -1.34 -15.46 13.49
CA ALA A 276 -0.43 -16.55 13.72
C ALA A 276 1.02 -16.06 13.81
N GLN A 277 1.90 -16.93 14.28
CA GLN A 277 3.33 -16.69 14.37
C GLN A 277 4.12 -17.81 13.69
N ALA A 278 5.25 -17.46 13.09
CA ALA A 278 6.21 -18.42 12.54
C ALA A 278 7.60 -17.75 12.41
N PRO A 279 8.69 -18.51 12.38
CA PRO A 279 10.00 -17.99 12.01
C PRO A 279 10.00 -17.34 10.63
N ALA A 280 10.85 -16.32 10.43
CA ALA A 280 10.91 -15.51 9.20
C ALA A 280 11.11 -16.37 7.92
N ALA A 281 11.82 -17.49 8.03
CA ALA A 281 11.99 -18.43 6.93
C ALA A 281 10.67 -19.02 6.38
N TYR A 282 9.58 -18.98 7.16
CA TYR A 282 8.27 -19.51 6.79
C TYR A 282 7.23 -18.41 6.48
N ALA A 283 7.67 -17.21 6.14
CA ALA A 283 6.82 -16.06 5.93
C ALA A 283 5.63 -16.32 4.98
N ASP A 284 5.87 -16.94 3.81
CA ASP A 284 4.80 -17.25 2.86
C ASP A 284 3.81 -18.30 3.40
N ALA A 285 4.31 -19.33 4.10
CA ALA A 285 3.47 -20.33 4.74
C ALA A 285 2.62 -19.72 5.87
N LEU A 286 3.19 -18.79 6.64
CA LEU A 286 2.48 -18.02 7.68
C LEU A 286 1.30 -17.23 7.06
N GLY A 287 1.53 -16.54 5.95
CA GLY A 287 0.48 -15.81 5.23
C GLY A 287 -0.68 -16.72 4.82
N ARG A 288 -0.37 -17.88 4.22
CA ARG A 288 -1.38 -18.89 3.84
C ARG A 288 -2.12 -19.46 5.05
N ALA A 289 -1.43 -19.67 6.17
CA ALA A 289 -2.05 -20.22 7.38
C ALA A 289 -3.07 -19.23 7.98
N VAL A 290 -2.75 -17.92 8.04
CA VAL A 290 -3.69 -16.90 8.51
C VAL A 290 -4.86 -16.75 7.52
N ALA A 291 -4.60 -16.78 6.22
CA ALA A 291 -5.65 -16.77 5.20
C ALA A 291 -6.62 -17.94 5.34
N LYS A 292 -6.10 -19.14 5.62
CA LYS A 292 -6.93 -20.31 5.87
C LYS A 292 -7.84 -20.13 7.10
N LYS A 293 -7.30 -19.62 8.22
CA LYS A 293 -8.12 -19.34 9.41
C LYS A 293 -9.26 -18.36 9.09
N LEU A 294 -8.95 -17.27 8.38
CA LEU A 294 -9.98 -16.30 7.95
C LEU A 294 -11.01 -16.93 7.02
N ALA A 295 -10.58 -17.80 6.09
CA ALA A 295 -11.50 -18.51 5.18
C ALA A 295 -12.39 -19.49 5.95
N ASP A 296 -11.84 -20.24 6.92
CA ASP A 296 -12.61 -21.15 7.78
C ASP A 296 -13.68 -20.37 8.61
N ASP A 297 -13.45 -19.08 8.90
CA ASP A 297 -14.38 -18.16 9.57
C ASP A 297 -15.35 -17.44 8.59
N GLY A 298 -15.33 -17.75 7.30
CA GLY A 298 -16.26 -17.21 6.30
C GLY A 298 -15.76 -15.99 5.53
N ALA A 299 -14.44 -15.72 5.51
CA ALA A 299 -13.88 -14.55 4.81
C ALA A 299 -14.06 -14.64 3.29
N GLN A 300 -14.08 -15.85 2.70
CA GLN A 300 -14.24 -16.00 1.27
C GLN A 300 -15.64 -15.58 0.84
N GLU A 301 -16.68 -16.05 1.54
CA GLU A 301 -18.08 -15.71 1.30
C GLU A 301 -18.32 -14.20 1.50
N LEU A 302 -17.68 -13.61 2.51
CA LEU A 302 -17.77 -12.17 2.77
C LEU A 302 -17.17 -11.36 1.61
N ILE A 303 -16.01 -11.76 1.09
CA ILE A 303 -15.33 -11.11 -0.03
C ILE A 303 -16.21 -11.21 -1.29
N GLU A 304 -16.76 -12.38 -1.59
CA GLU A 304 -17.62 -12.60 -2.74
C GLU A 304 -18.90 -11.74 -2.68
N ALA A 305 -19.52 -11.62 -1.50
CA ALA A 305 -20.67 -10.75 -1.29
C ALA A 305 -20.32 -9.28 -1.58
N VAL A 306 -19.21 -8.78 -1.02
CA VAL A 306 -18.74 -7.41 -1.24
C VAL A 306 -18.44 -7.13 -2.72
N LEU A 307 -17.81 -8.06 -3.42
CA LEU A 307 -17.51 -7.91 -4.85
C LEU A 307 -18.78 -7.89 -5.71
N LYS A 308 -19.80 -8.66 -5.34
CA LYS A 308 -21.10 -8.66 -6.01
C LYS A 308 -21.84 -7.33 -5.83
N GLU A 309 -21.89 -6.80 -4.60
CA GLU A 309 -22.50 -5.50 -4.30
C GLU A 309 -21.85 -4.34 -5.06
N GLN A 310 -20.54 -4.42 -5.31
CA GLN A 310 -19.82 -3.39 -6.07
C GLN A 310 -20.08 -3.45 -7.58
N ALA A 311 -20.55 -4.60 -8.09
CA ALA A 311 -20.84 -4.80 -9.51
C ALA A 311 -22.26 -4.33 -9.89
N GLU A 312 -23.16 -4.21 -8.91
CA GLU A 312 -24.52 -3.68 -9.04
C GLU A 312 -24.50 -2.13 -8.99
#